data_db2ac53a7ddbdf1348f50be57f26063f
#
_entry.id   db2ac53a7ddbdf1348f50be57f26063f
#
_cell.length_a   1.000
_cell.length_b   1.000
_cell.length_c   1.000
_cell.angle_alpha   90.00
_cell.angle_beta   90.00
_cell.angle_gamma   90.00
#
_symmetry.space_group_name_H-M   'P 1'
#
loop_
_entity.id
_entity.type
_entity.pdbx_description
1 polymer ?
#
loop_
_entity_poly.entity_id
_entity_poly.type
_entity_poly.pdbx_seq_one_letter_code
_entity_poly.pdbx_strand_id
1 'polypeptide(L)'
;MFERLREDINSVFHRDPAARNTFEVLTNYPGLHALLFHRMSHWLWGLGLKWIARTISTLARWFTGVEIHPGAKIGRRFFIDHGMGVVIGETTIIGDDVTLYQGVTLGGTSWNKGKRHPTIGNGVVVGAGAKILGPFEVGEGAKVGSNSVVTKEVPAGATVVGIPGRVIVKRPEEEGDNQRRKEMEERMGFDAYGVTEEMPDPVARSVRALLDHMHAVDDRIENMCQALKKLNADYPNGELPPLAEEDFDCVRDEPSQRQG
;
A
#
# COMPACT_ATOMS: atom_id res chain seq x y z
N MET A 1 -12.29 -28.63 5.68
CA MET A 1 -12.77 -27.79 4.56
C MET A 1 -13.76 -26.74 5.05
N PHE A 2 -14.84 -27.13 5.72
CA PHE A 2 -15.86 -26.19 6.22
C PHE A 2 -15.35 -25.16 7.22
N GLU A 3 -14.44 -25.55 8.12
CA GLU A 3 -13.82 -24.61 9.08
C GLU A 3 -13.07 -23.48 8.39
N ARG A 4 -12.24 -23.81 7.41
CA ARG A 4 -11.52 -22.80 6.60
C ARG A 4 -12.46 -21.84 5.87
N LEU A 5 -13.55 -22.38 5.29
CA LEU A 5 -14.54 -21.53 4.62
C LEU A 5 -15.21 -20.56 5.61
N ARG A 6 -15.53 -21.05 6.83
CA ARG A 6 -16.09 -20.18 7.87
C ARG A 6 -15.12 -19.08 8.29
N GLU A 7 -13.84 -19.41 8.42
CA GLU A 7 -12.79 -18.44 8.73
C GLU A 7 -12.66 -17.38 7.62
N ASP A 8 -12.69 -17.80 6.35
CA ASP A 8 -12.62 -16.88 5.23
C ASP A 8 -13.81 -15.92 5.21
N ILE A 9 -15.04 -16.44 5.41
CA ILE A 9 -16.23 -15.62 5.50
C ILE A 9 -16.14 -14.63 6.67
N ASN A 10 -15.72 -15.11 7.84
CA ASN A 10 -15.55 -14.24 8.99
C ASN A 10 -14.47 -13.17 8.73
N SER A 11 -13.41 -13.51 8.01
CA SER A 11 -12.35 -12.55 7.67
C SER A 11 -12.84 -11.42 6.75
N VAL A 12 -13.85 -11.68 5.91
CA VAL A 12 -14.51 -10.62 5.11
C VAL A 12 -15.24 -9.65 6.03
N PHE A 13 -16.08 -10.16 6.96
CA PHE A 13 -16.80 -9.28 7.89
C PHE A 13 -15.90 -8.43 8.79
N HIS A 14 -14.71 -8.91 9.10
CA HIS A 14 -13.73 -8.13 9.89
C HIS A 14 -13.01 -7.05 9.09
N ARG A 15 -12.95 -7.18 7.76
CA ARG A 15 -12.13 -6.31 6.89
C ARG A 15 -12.93 -5.46 5.93
N ASP A 16 -14.17 -5.83 5.63
CA ASP A 16 -15.05 -5.06 4.77
C ASP A 16 -16.31 -4.63 5.52
N PRO A 17 -16.40 -3.35 5.90
CA PRO A 17 -17.59 -2.78 6.55
C PRO A 17 -18.85 -2.84 5.69
N ALA A 18 -18.72 -2.99 4.35
CA ALA A 18 -19.84 -3.09 3.44
C ALA A 18 -20.49 -4.48 3.42
N ALA A 19 -19.85 -5.51 3.99
CA ALA A 19 -20.39 -6.85 4.05
C ALA A 19 -21.58 -6.94 5.01
N ARG A 20 -22.79 -7.24 4.50
CA ARG A 20 -24.03 -7.23 5.29
C ARG A 20 -24.43 -8.59 5.84
N ASN A 21 -24.22 -9.65 5.08
CA ASN A 21 -24.64 -11.00 5.47
C ASN A 21 -23.86 -12.09 4.71
N THR A 22 -23.87 -13.31 5.25
CA THR A 22 -23.16 -14.46 4.69
C THR A 22 -23.56 -14.82 3.27
N PHE A 23 -24.84 -14.65 2.91
CA PHE A 23 -25.32 -14.96 1.55
C PHE A 23 -24.69 -14.00 0.52
N GLU A 24 -24.61 -12.73 0.86
CA GLU A 24 -23.94 -11.73 0.02
C GLU A 24 -22.44 -12.04 -0.14
N VAL A 25 -21.77 -12.38 0.95
CA VAL A 25 -20.35 -12.77 0.91
C VAL A 25 -20.12 -13.99 0.03
N LEU A 26 -20.99 -14.99 0.11
CA LEU A 26 -20.90 -16.21 -0.71
C LEU A 26 -21.20 -15.99 -2.19
N THR A 27 -22.00 -14.98 -2.54
CA THR A 27 -22.49 -14.76 -3.91
C THR A 27 -21.80 -13.62 -4.65
N ASN A 28 -21.27 -12.61 -3.94
CA ASN A 28 -20.83 -11.35 -4.54
C ASN A 28 -19.34 -11.01 -4.24
N TYR A 29 -18.59 -11.88 -3.56
CA TYR A 29 -17.17 -11.64 -3.27
C TYR A 29 -16.26 -12.46 -4.20
N PRO A 30 -15.77 -11.88 -5.30
CA PRO A 30 -14.96 -12.58 -6.28
C PRO A 30 -13.63 -13.11 -5.69
N GLY A 31 -13.07 -12.42 -4.70
CA GLY A 31 -11.87 -12.86 -3.99
C GLY A 31 -12.08 -14.19 -3.25
N LEU A 32 -13.24 -14.36 -2.59
CA LEU A 32 -13.61 -15.62 -1.94
C LEU A 32 -13.79 -16.74 -2.97
N HIS A 33 -14.46 -16.47 -4.08
CA HIS A 33 -14.64 -17.44 -5.15
C HIS A 33 -13.30 -17.89 -5.73
N ALA A 34 -12.40 -16.94 -6.02
CA ALA A 34 -11.06 -17.23 -6.52
C ALA A 34 -10.27 -18.14 -5.57
N LEU A 35 -10.38 -17.90 -4.26
CA LEU A 35 -9.73 -18.72 -3.24
C LEU A 35 -10.30 -20.15 -3.19
N LEU A 36 -11.61 -20.33 -3.33
CA LEU A 36 -12.24 -21.64 -3.39
C LEU A 36 -11.79 -22.43 -4.64
N PHE A 37 -11.79 -21.80 -5.82
CA PHE A 37 -11.24 -22.39 -7.04
C PHE A 37 -9.76 -22.72 -6.91
N HIS A 38 -8.99 -21.84 -6.29
CA HIS A 38 -7.57 -22.09 -6.04
C HIS A 38 -7.35 -23.31 -5.17
N ARG A 39 -8.08 -23.48 -4.07
CA ARG A 39 -7.95 -24.67 -3.20
C ARG A 39 -8.20 -25.97 -3.95
N MET A 40 -9.21 -26.00 -4.82
CA MET A 40 -9.51 -27.15 -5.67
C MET A 40 -8.38 -27.39 -6.68
N SER A 41 -7.95 -26.36 -7.38
CA SER A 41 -6.88 -26.47 -8.37
C SER A 41 -5.53 -26.81 -7.73
N HIS A 42 -5.23 -26.29 -6.54
CA HIS A 42 -4.01 -26.60 -5.78
C HIS A 42 -3.97 -28.07 -5.33
N TRP A 43 -5.10 -28.62 -4.88
CA TRP A 43 -5.21 -30.03 -4.55
C TRP A 43 -4.93 -30.93 -5.76
N LEU A 44 -5.54 -30.63 -6.92
CA LEU A 44 -5.29 -31.35 -8.17
C LEU A 44 -3.84 -31.19 -8.65
N TRP A 45 -3.25 -30.03 -8.43
CA TRP A 45 -1.83 -29.78 -8.73
C TRP A 45 -0.92 -30.68 -7.90
N GLY A 46 -1.25 -30.89 -6.61
CA GLY A 46 -0.56 -31.82 -5.71
C GLY A 46 -0.66 -33.28 -6.13
N LEU A 47 -1.77 -33.68 -6.77
CA LEU A 47 -1.97 -35.02 -7.35
C LEU A 47 -1.27 -35.22 -8.70
N GLY A 48 -0.56 -34.20 -9.23
CA GLY A 48 0.10 -34.28 -10.53
C GLY A 48 -0.81 -33.96 -11.72
N LEU A 49 -2.11 -33.72 -11.53
CA LEU A 49 -3.09 -33.38 -12.56
C LEU A 49 -2.96 -31.93 -13.02
N LYS A 50 -1.74 -31.56 -13.41
CA LYS A 50 -1.33 -30.16 -13.65
C LYS A 50 -2.13 -29.45 -14.73
N TRP A 51 -2.46 -30.15 -15.81
CA TRP A 51 -3.24 -29.59 -16.91
C TRP A 51 -4.65 -29.22 -16.45
N ILE A 52 -5.34 -30.11 -15.74
CA ILE A 52 -6.70 -29.88 -15.20
C ILE A 52 -6.65 -28.73 -14.19
N ALA A 53 -5.68 -28.72 -13.27
CA ALA A 53 -5.49 -27.67 -12.31
C ALA A 53 -5.31 -26.28 -12.98
N ARG A 54 -4.52 -26.19 -14.05
CA ARG A 54 -4.33 -24.95 -14.83
C ARG A 54 -5.61 -24.54 -15.55
N THR A 55 -6.36 -25.48 -16.11
CA THR A 55 -7.64 -25.17 -16.76
C THR A 55 -8.63 -24.58 -15.76
N ILE A 56 -8.77 -25.16 -14.56
CA ILE A 56 -9.63 -24.63 -13.50
C ILE A 56 -9.18 -23.24 -13.09
N SER A 57 -7.89 -23.00 -12.92
CA SER A 57 -7.35 -21.67 -12.61
C SER A 57 -7.67 -20.64 -13.70
N THR A 58 -7.61 -21.04 -14.98
CA THR A 58 -7.96 -20.16 -16.10
C THR A 58 -9.46 -19.82 -16.12
N LEU A 59 -10.33 -20.80 -15.87
CA LEU A 59 -11.77 -20.57 -15.73
C LEU A 59 -12.08 -19.67 -14.54
N ALA A 60 -11.43 -19.90 -13.39
CA ALA A 60 -11.57 -19.05 -12.22
C ALA A 60 -11.25 -17.59 -12.53
N ARG A 61 -10.16 -17.34 -13.28
CA ARG A 61 -9.81 -15.98 -13.73
C ARG A 61 -10.91 -15.35 -14.58
N TRP A 62 -11.55 -16.09 -15.45
CA TRP A 62 -12.66 -15.58 -16.28
C TRP A 62 -13.86 -15.16 -15.43
N PHE A 63 -14.19 -15.93 -14.39
CA PHE A 63 -15.32 -15.65 -13.53
C PHE A 63 -15.06 -14.58 -12.47
N THR A 64 -13.82 -14.47 -11.99
CA THR A 64 -13.50 -13.64 -10.81
C THR A 64 -12.62 -12.44 -11.14
N GLY A 65 -11.97 -12.41 -12.31
CA GLY A 65 -10.94 -11.41 -12.61
C GLY A 65 -9.64 -11.60 -11.86
N VAL A 66 -9.49 -12.70 -11.07
CA VAL A 66 -8.34 -13.00 -10.23
C VAL A 66 -7.58 -14.20 -10.78
N GLU A 67 -6.30 -14.04 -11.06
CA GLU A 67 -5.42 -15.15 -11.48
C GLU A 67 -4.60 -15.67 -10.31
N ILE A 68 -4.83 -16.91 -9.89
CA ILE A 68 -3.99 -17.58 -8.91
C ILE A 68 -3.44 -18.87 -9.54
N HIS A 69 -2.10 -18.95 -9.63
CA HIS A 69 -1.48 -20.18 -10.13
C HIS A 69 -1.71 -21.34 -9.15
N PRO A 70 -2.08 -22.56 -9.61
CA PRO A 70 -2.35 -23.68 -8.73
C PRO A 70 -1.18 -24.09 -7.82
N GLY A 71 0.06 -23.77 -8.21
CA GLY A 71 1.27 -24.04 -7.43
C GLY A 71 1.49 -23.07 -6.25
N ALA A 72 0.81 -21.95 -6.21
CA ALA A 72 0.94 -20.99 -5.11
C ALA A 72 0.49 -21.60 -3.77
N LYS A 73 1.17 -21.24 -2.68
CA LYS A 73 0.82 -21.67 -1.32
C LYS A 73 0.18 -20.51 -0.60
N ILE A 74 -1.03 -20.70 -0.09
CA ILE A 74 -1.83 -19.65 0.56
C ILE A 74 -2.23 -20.11 1.95
N GLY A 75 -1.96 -19.26 2.94
CA GLY A 75 -2.29 -19.47 4.35
C GLY A 75 -3.78 -19.33 4.65
N ARG A 76 -4.09 -19.04 5.92
CA ARG A 76 -5.46 -18.92 6.42
C ARG A 76 -5.93 -17.48 6.41
N ARG A 77 -7.26 -17.26 6.34
CA ARG A 77 -7.90 -15.93 6.42
C ARG A 77 -7.30 -14.92 5.41
N PHE A 78 -6.89 -15.43 4.27
CA PHE A 78 -6.41 -14.62 3.16
C PHE A 78 -7.59 -13.88 2.53
N PHE A 79 -7.48 -12.57 2.39
CA PHE A 79 -8.54 -11.72 1.87
C PHE A 79 -8.09 -11.00 0.60
N ILE A 80 -8.91 -11.08 -0.44
CA ILE A 80 -8.74 -10.32 -1.68
C ILE A 80 -9.95 -9.39 -1.80
N ASP A 81 -9.70 -8.10 -1.64
CA ASP A 81 -10.73 -7.08 -1.79
C ASP A 81 -10.82 -6.61 -3.23
N HIS A 82 -12.05 -6.45 -3.74
CA HIS A 82 -12.40 -6.13 -5.13
C HIS A 82 -11.88 -7.16 -6.16
N GLY A 83 -10.65 -7.57 -6.10
CA GLY A 83 -10.02 -8.69 -6.79
C GLY A 83 -9.65 -8.48 -8.25
N MET A 84 -10.29 -7.59 -8.98
CA MET A 84 -10.05 -7.43 -10.42
C MET A 84 -8.57 -7.18 -10.75
N GLY A 85 -7.97 -8.01 -11.62
CA GLY A 85 -6.60 -7.85 -12.08
C GLY A 85 -5.52 -8.30 -11.09
N VAL A 86 -5.88 -8.99 -10.00
CA VAL A 86 -4.90 -9.62 -9.10
C VAL A 86 -4.24 -10.80 -9.83
N VAL A 87 -2.91 -10.89 -9.74
CA VAL A 87 -2.12 -12.00 -10.31
C VAL A 87 -1.17 -12.57 -9.25
N ILE A 88 -1.30 -13.86 -8.95
CA ILE A 88 -0.47 -14.58 -7.99
C ILE A 88 0.28 -15.69 -8.71
N GLY A 89 1.62 -15.57 -8.82
CA GLY A 89 2.48 -16.48 -9.56
C GLY A 89 2.74 -17.83 -8.86
N GLU A 90 3.27 -18.79 -9.64
CA GLU A 90 3.41 -20.21 -9.28
C GLU A 90 4.12 -20.48 -7.94
N THR A 91 5.24 -19.81 -7.70
CA THR A 91 6.09 -20.09 -6.52
C THR A 91 5.87 -19.08 -5.38
N THR A 92 4.76 -18.34 -5.43
CA THR A 92 4.35 -17.43 -4.37
C THR A 92 4.01 -18.21 -3.10
N ILE A 93 4.42 -17.69 -1.97
CA ILE A 93 4.03 -18.16 -0.64
C ILE A 93 3.36 -16.99 0.06
N ILE A 94 2.15 -17.20 0.58
CA ILE A 94 1.38 -16.19 1.30
C ILE A 94 1.09 -16.74 2.69
N GLY A 95 1.41 -15.97 3.72
CA GLY A 95 1.12 -16.30 5.11
C GLY A 95 -0.35 -16.18 5.48
N ASP A 96 -0.61 -16.19 6.77
CA ASP A 96 -1.95 -16.03 7.33
C ASP A 96 -2.33 -14.54 7.42
N ASP A 97 -3.63 -14.24 7.39
CA ASP A 97 -4.20 -12.89 7.59
C ASP A 97 -3.73 -11.82 6.59
N VAL A 98 -3.26 -12.21 5.42
CA VAL A 98 -2.80 -11.29 4.37
C VAL A 98 -4.00 -10.69 3.63
N THR A 99 -3.90 -9.40 3.31
CA THR A 99 -4.90 -8.66 2.50
C THR A 99 -4.25 -8.17 1.20
N LEU A 100 -4.90 -8.46 0.07
CA LEU A 100 -4.54 -7.89 -1.24
C LEU A 100 -5.72 -7.12 -1.81
N TYR A 101 -5.43 -5.95 -2.41
CA TYR A 101 -6.40 -5.18 -3.18
C TYR A 101 -6.32 -5.47 -4.68
N GLN A 102 -7.27 -4.92 -5.44
CA GLN A 102 -7.34 -5.08 -6.90
C GLN A 102 -6.03 -4.68 -7.59
N GLY A 103 -5.72 -5.32 -8.72
CA GLY A 103 -4.57 -5.01 -9.57
C GLY A 103 -3.20 -5.36 -8.97
N VAL A 104 -3.14 -6.00 -7.79
CA VAL A 104 -1.88 -6.46 -7.19
C VAL A 104 -1.27 -7.57 -8.03
N THR A 105 0.06 -7.52 -8.23
CA THR A 105 0.82 -8.58 -8.88
C THR A 105 1.92 -9.11 -7.95
N LEU A 106 1.85 -10.41 -7.63
CA LEU A 106 2.93 -11.14 -6.98
C LEU A 106 3.68 -11.93 -8.07
N GLY A 107 4.66 -11.26 -8.70
CA GLY A 107 5.31 -11.69 -9.93
C GLY A 107 6.74 -12.16 -9.77
N GLY A 108 7.25 -12.84 -10.79
CA GLY A 108 8.64 -13.24 -10.89
C GLY A 108 9.45 -12.32 -11.80
N THR A 109 10.77 -12.27 -11.58
CA THR A 109 11.72 -11.52 -12.41
C THR A 109 12.68 -12.42 -13.18
N SER A 110 12.51 -13.75 -13.09
CA SER A 110 13.40 -14.73 -13.73
C SER A 110 12.62 -15.72 -14.61
N TRP A 111 13.22 -16.13 -15.70
CA TRP A 111 12.75 -17.20 -16.58
C TRP A 111 13.12 -18.60 -16.08
N ASN A 112 13.94 -18.68 -15.03
CA ASN A 112 14.39 -19.95 -14.48
C ASN A 112 13.26 -20.67 -13.74
N LYS A 113 13.23 -21.99 -13.84
CA LYS A 113 12.37 -22.84 -12.99
C LYS A 113 12.87 -22.73 -11.55
N GLY A 114 11.96 -22.70 -10.58
CA GLY A 114 12.30 -22.60 -9.17
C GLY A 114 11.63 -21.38 -8.50
N LYS A 115 12.10 -21.04 -7.31
CA LYS A 115 11.59 -19.87 -6.53
C LYS A 115 11.91 -18.59 -7.28
N ARG A 116 10.87 -17.91 -7.79
CA ARG A 116 10.97 -16.67 -8.57
C ARG A 116 9.92 -15.63 -8.21
N HIS A 117 8.95 -15.99 -7.36
CA HIS A 117 7.88 -15.14 -6.88
C HIS A 117 8.07 -14.86 -5.38
N PRO A 118 7.50 -13.79 -4.85
CA PRO A 118 7.73 -13.36 -3.48
C PRO A 118 7.17 -14.34 -2.43
N THR A 119 7.68 -14.21 -1.21
CA THR A 119 7.09 -14.75 0.00
C THR A 119 6.51 -13.61 0.81
N ILE A 120 5.24 -13.71 1.15
CA ILE A 120 4.48 -12.67 1.88
C ILE A 120 4.25 -13.18 3.30
N GLY A 121 4.75 -12.47 4.30
CA GLY A 121 4.60 -12.78 5.72
C GLY A 121 3.15 -12.65 6.21
N ASN A 122 2.91 -13.06 7.46
CA ASN A 122 1.58 -12.95 8.06
C ASN A 122 1.16 -11.48 8.23
N GLY A 123 -0.13 -11.21 8.15
CA GLY A 123 -0.70 -9.88 8.40
C GLY A 123 -0.26 -8.79 7.44
N VAL A 124 0.38 -9.12 6.32
CA VAL A 124 0.80 -8.14 5.30
C VAL A 124 -0.41 -7.57 4.58
N VAL A 125 -0.39 -6.26 4.36
CA VAL A 125 -1.40 -5.54 3.56
C VAL A 125 -0.74 -4.99 2.30
N VAL A 126 -1.31 -5.33 1.13
CA VAL A 126 -0.80 -4.88 -0.18
C VAL A 126 -1.84 -4.02 -0.86
N GLY A 127 -1.56 -2.74 -0.97
CA GLY A 127 -2.44 -1.72 -1.57
C GLY A 127 -2.72 -1.94 -3.05
N ALA A 128 -3.79 -1.31 -3.53
CA ALA A 128 -4.30 -1.44 -4.89
C ALA A 128 -3.21 -1.17 -5.95
N GLY A 129 -3.16 -2.01 -6.98
CA GLY A 129 -2.23 -1.83 -8.10
C GLY A 129 -0.76 -2.10 -7.78
N ALA A 130 -0.36 -2.43 -6.55
CA ALA A 130 1.03 -2.67 -6.21
C ALA A 130 1.61 -3.90 -6.93
N LYS A 131 2.91 -3.84 -7.26
CA LYS A 131 3.65 -4.91 -7.93
C LYS A 131 4.81 -5.34 -7.04
N ILE A 132 4.82 -6.61 -6.61
CA ILE A 132 5.90 -7.20 -5.83
C ILE A 132 6.57 -8.24 -6.72
N LEU A 133 7.81 -7.95 -7.15
CA LEU A 133 8.46 -8.66 -8.25
C LEU A 133 9.80 -9.23 -7.83
N GLY A 134 9.89 -10.55 -7.66
CA GLY A 134 11.11 -11.27 -7.32
C GLY A 134 10.97 -12.26 -6.18
N PRO A 135 11.97 -13.12 -5.95
CA PRO A 135 11.92 -14.22 -4.98
C PRO A 135 12.35 -13.81 -3.56
N PHE A 136 12.03 -12.58 -3.15
CA PHE A 136 12.37 -12.05 -1.82
C PHE A 136 11.18 -12.13 -0.86
N GLU A 137 11.43 -11.77 0.38
CA GLU A 137 10.43 -11.77 1.46
C GLU A 137 9.88 -10.36 1.71
N VAL A 138 8.58 -10.31 1.94
CA VAL A 138 7.89 -9.17 2.55
C VAL A 138 7.53 -9.60 3.97
N GLY A 139 8.20 -8.99 4.95
CA GLY A 139 8.14 -9.38 6.36
C GLY A 139 6.75 -9.23 6.97
N GLU A 140 6.54 -9.94 8.08
CA GLU A 140 5.27 -9.97 8.81
C GLU A 140 4.76 -8.56 9.17
N GLY A 141 3.48 -8.31 8.98
CA GLY A 141 2.83 -7.03 9.30
C GLY A 141 3.28 -5.86 8.41
N ALA A 142 4.09 -6.10 7.37
CA ALA A 142 4.49 -5.03 6.47
C ALA A 142 3.31 -4.50 5.65
N LYS A 143 3.39 -3.23 5.26
CA LYS A 143 2.39 -2.54 4.44
C LYS A 143 3.02 -2.09 3.13
N VAL A 144 2.37 -2.39 2.02
CA VAL A 144 2.79 -1.95 0.68
C VAL A 144 1.76 -0.96 0.15
N GLY A 145 2.18 0.28 -0.06
CA GLY A 145 1.28 1.34 -0.55
C GLY A 145 0.78 1.08 -1.97
N SER A 146 -0.35 1.68 -2.30
CA SER A 146 -0.99 1.55 -3.62
C SER A 146 -0.05 1.96 -4.75
N ASN A 147 -0.11 1.23 -5.88
CA ASN A 147 0.73 1.43 -7.07
C ASN A 147 2.25 1.37 -6.84
N SER A 148 2.71 0.88 -5.69
CA SER A 148 4.13 0.72 -5.42
C SER A 148 4.73 -0.43 -6.22
N VAL A 149 6.01 -0.30 -6.62
CA VAL A 149 6.77 -1.35 -7.31
C VAL A 149 7.91 -1.81 -6.41
N VAL A 150 7.71 -2.95 -5.75
CA VAL A 150 8.66 -3.52 -4.80
C VAL A 150 9.51 -4.58 -5.50
N THR A 151 10.83 -4.38 -5.47
CA THR A 151 11.80 -5.27 -6.12
C THR A 151 12.89 -5.76 -5.17
N LYS A 152 12.75 -5.44 -3.88
CA LYS A 152 13.69 -5.81 -2.81
C LYS A 152 12.93 -6.24 -1.57
N GLU A 153 13.62 -6.94 -0.68
CA GLU A 153 13.11 -7.36 0.61
C GLU A 153 12.54 -6.20 1.44
N VAL A 154 11.44 -6.48 2.15
CA VAL A 154 10.75 -5.53 3.01
C VAL A 154 10.80 -6.04 4.45
N PRO A 155 11.38 -5.27 5.39
CA PRO A 155 11.42 -5.65 6.80
C PRO A 155 10.03 -5.82 7.41
N ALA A 156 9.93 -6.65 8.46
CA ALA A 156 8.68 -6.82 9.21
C ALA A 156 8.18 -5.48 9.78
N GLY A 157 6.88 -5.24 9.72
CA GLY A 157 6.21 -4.02 10.19
C GLY A 157 6.54 -2.75 9.39
N ALA A 158 7.37 -2.85 8.35
CA ALA A 158 7.75 -1.69 7.55
C ALA A 158 6.65 -1.29 6.55
N THR A 159 6.59 -0.01 6.22
CA THR A 159 5.76 0.52 5.13
C THR A 159 6.63 0.83 3.92
N VAL A 160 6.20 0.39 2.73
CA VAL A 160 6.89 0.64 1.46
C VAL A 160 5.98 1.38 0.50
N VAL A 161 6.49 2.45 -0.13
CA VAL A 161 5.74 3.24 -1.11
C VAL A 161 6.59 3.66 -2.29
N GLY A 162 5.95 3.94 -3.42
CA GLY A 162 6.55 4.56 -4.59
C GLY A 162 7.11 3.60 -5.64
N ILE A 163 7.66 4.18 -6.73
CA ILE A 163 8.25 3.50 -7.88
C ILE A 163 9.64 4.09 -8.13
N PRO A 164 10.73 3.35 -7.85
CA PRO A 164 10.79 2.08 -7.12
C PRO A 164 10.39 2.21 -5.65
N GLY A 165 9.87 1.11 -5.06
CA GLY A 165 9.43 1.07 -3.67
C GLY A 165 10.54 1.41 -2.69
N ARG A 166 10.26 2.32 -1.76
CA ARG A 166 11.17 2.75 -0.69
C ARG A 166 10.54 2.50 0.66
N VAL A 167 11.31 1.94 1.58
CA VAL A 167 10.89 1.74 2.97
C VAL A 167 10.80 3.11 3.65
N ILE A 168 9.64 3.41 4.24
CA ILE A 168 9.49 4.58 5.09
C ILE A 168 9.98 4.20 6.48
N VAL A 169 11.06 4.84 6.91
CA VAL A 169 11.57 4.70 8.29
C VAL A 169 10.81 5.68 9.16
N LYS A 170 10.01 5.20 10.13
CA LYS A 170 9.42 6.07 11.15
C LYS A 170 10.56 6.70 11.98
N ARG A 171 10.57 8.02 12.09
CA ARG A 171 11.52 8.71 12.97
C ARG A 171 11.13 8.47 14.44
N PRO A 172 12.14 8.32 15.35
CA PRO A 172 11.87 8.07 16.78
C PRO A 172 11.09 9.17 17.51
N GLU A 173 11.01 10.37 16.94
CA GLU A 173 10.36 11.54 17.55
C GLU A 173 8.82 11.49 17.53
N GLU A 174 8.23 10.51 16.84
CA GLU A 174 6.76 10.40 16.70
C GLU A 174 6.10 9.45 17.74
N GLU A 175 6.87 8.94 18.71
CA GLU A 175 6.32 8.03 19.73
C GLU A 175 5.30 8.67 20.69
N GLY A 176 5.34 9.99 20.88
CA GLY A 176 4.40 10.71 21.75
C GLY A 176 2.98 10.85 21.18
N ASP A 177 2.84 10.80 19.86
CA ASP A 177 1.54 10.94 19.15
C ASP A 177 0.88 9.58 18.82
N ASN A 178 1.64 8.49 19.01
CA ASN A 178 1.23 7.14 18.65
C ASN A 178 0.01 6.63 19.44
N GLN A 179 -0.25 7.12 20.63
CA GLN A 179 -1.36 6.64 21.46
C GLN A 179 -2.70 7.22 20.99
N ARG A 180 -2.73 8.51 20.66
CA ARG A 180 -3.90 9.16 20.02
C ARG A 180 -4.17 8.62 18.63
N ARG A 181 -3.12 8.29 17.89
CA ARG A 181 -3.18 7.68 16.56
C ARG A 181 -3.74 6.25 16.61
N LYS A 182 -3.27 5.40 17.52
CA LYS A 182 -3.81 4.04 17.69
C LYS A 182 -5.28 4.07 18.06
N GLU A 183 -5.69 4.97 18.93
CA GLU A 183 -7.11 5.17 19.29
C GLU A 183 -7.94 5.67 18.10
N MET A 184 -7.35 6.44 17.18
CA MET A 184 -8.00 6.92 15.96
C MET A 184 -8.03 5.85 14.88
N GLU A 185 -6.95 5.07 14.70
CA GLU A 185 -6.88 3.88 13.84
C GLU A 185 -7.87 2.79 14.30
N GLU A 186 -8.01 2.56 15.61
CA GLU A 186 -9.01 1.66 16.18
C GLU A 186 -10.45 2.18 16.01
N ARG A 187 -10.66 3.49 16.06
CA ARG A 187 -11.99 4.09 15.82
C ARG A 187 -12.41 4.15 14.36
N MET A 188 -11.47 4.34 13.43
CA MET A 188 -11.76 4.40 12.00
C MET A 188 -11.64 3.04 11.32
N GLY A 189 -11.08 2.03 11.99
CA GLY A 189 -11.10 0.61 11.59
C GLY A 189 -10.48 0.28 10.24
N PHE A 190 -9.77 1.22 9.57
CA PHE A 190 -9.43 1.00 8.19
C PHE A 190 -8.21 1.79 7.68
N ASP A 191 -7.12 1.08 7.43
CA ASP A 191 -5.99 1.56 6.63
C ASP A 191 -5.90 0.77 5.31
N ALA A 192 -6.99 0.83 4.52
CA ALA A 192 -7.18 0.03 3.30
C ALA A 192 -6.21 0.34 2.18
N TYR A 193 -5.64 1.52 2.18
CA TYR A 193 -4.81 1.95 1.06
C TYR A 193 -3.33 2.09 1.40
N GLY A 194 -2.92 1.80 2.65
CA GLY A 194 -1.56 2.10 3.10
C GLY A 194 -1.23 3.59 3.00
N VAL A 195 -2.27 4.41 2.86
CA VAL A 195 -2.20 5.87 2.84
C VAL A 195 -2.55 6.33 4.22
N THR A 196 -1.56 6.56 5.07
CA THR A 196 -1.77 7.40 6.25
C THR A 196 -2.02 8.82 5.76
N GLU A 197 -2.95 9.58 6.36
CA GLU A 197 -3.19 11.01 6.08
C GLU A 197 -1.91 11.86 6.20
N GLU A 198 -0.83 11.28 6.70
CA GLU A 198 0.51 11.81 6.79
C GLU A 198 1.50 11.16 5.82
N MET A 199 1.09 10.75 4.61
CA MET A 199 2.07 10.69 3.54
C MET A 199 2.33 12.13 3.06
N PRO A 200 3.36 12.82 3.58
CA PRO A 200 3.70 14.10 3.00
C PRO A 200 4.14 13.77 1.58
N ASP A 201 3.45 14.34 0.61
CA ASP A 201 3.98 14.48 -0.73
C ASP A 201 5.48 14.83 -0.58
N PRO A 202 6.41 14.10 -1.19
CA PRO A 202 7.83 14.41 -1.12
C PRO A 202 8.10 15.87 -1.47
N VAL A 203 7.30 16.47 -2.35
CA VAL A 203 7.32 17.89 -2.71
C VAL A 203 6.82 18.74 -1.53
N ALA A 204 5.70 18.41 -0.90
CA ALA A 204 5.18 19.13 0.26
C ALA A 204 6.15 19.09 1.45
N ARG A 205 6.86 17.95 1.66
CA ARG A 205 7.91 17.84 2.67
C ARG A 205 9.11 18.72 2.35
N SER A 206 9.55 18.73 1.08
CA SER A 206 10.66 19.57 0.64
C SER A 206 10.32 21.05 0.76
N VAL A 207 9.09 21.44 0.40
CA VAL A 207 8.59 22.81 0.55
C VAL A 207 8.52 23.20 2.03
N ARG A 208 8.03 22.34 2.90
CA ARG A 208 8.00 22.59 4.35
C ARG A 208 9.40 22.75 4.93
N ALA A 209 10.34 21.88 4.56
CA ALA A 209 11.74 21.99 4.99
C ALA A 209 12.41 23.28 4.49
N LEU A 210 12.07 23.75 3.28
CA LEU A 210 12.52 25.03 2.75
C LEU A 210 11.91 26.20 3.52
N LEU A 211 10.62 26.14 3.85
CA LEU A 211 9.97 27.17 4.67
C LEU A 211 10.57 27.26 6.07
N ASP A 212 10.79 26.11 6.73
CA ASP A 212 11.45 26.06 8.04
C ASP A 212 12.87 26.64 7.98
N HIS A 213 13.60 26.36 6.91
CA HIS A 213 14.93 26.91 6.68
C HIS A 213 14.87 28.45 6.46
N MET A 214 13.90 28.93 5.69
CA MET A 214 13.68 30.35 5.46
C MET A 214 13.36 31.08 6.77
N HIS A 215 12.47 30.57 7.61
CA HIS A 215 12.18 31.13 8.94
C HIS A 215 13.43 31.21 9.80
N ALA A 216 14.25 30.15 9.84
CA ALA A 216 15.51 30.17 10.59
C ALA A 216 16.53 31.20 10.06
N VAL A 217 16.52 31.46 8.75
CA VAL A 217 17.34 32.51 8.12
C VAL A 217 16.80 33.89 8.48
N ASP A 218 15.50 34.11 8.44
CA ASP A 218 14.85 35.37 8.80
C ASP A 218 15.14 35.72 10.26
N ASP A 219 15.00 34.78 11.20
CA ASP A 219 15.34 34.95 12.62
C ASP A 219 16.82 35.34 12.79
N ARG A 220 17.72 34.73 12.01
CA ARG A 220 19.14 35.06 12.06
C ARG A 220 19.42 36.47 11.55
N ILE A 221 18.77 36.87 10.44
CA ILE A 221 18.86 38.22 9.87
C ILE A 221 18.34 39.23 10.87
N GLU A 222 17.20 38.98 11.51
CA GLU A 222 16.63 39.87 12.52
C GLU A 222 17.57 40.04 13.71
N ASN A 223 18.15 38.94 14.22
CA ASN A 223 19.15 38.99 15.28
C ASN A 223 20.40 39.77 14.88
N MET A 224 20.86 39.63 13.64
CA MET A 224 21.99 40.40 13.09
C MET A 224 21.63 41.89 12.99
N CYS A 225 20.44 42.22 12.51
CA CYS A 225 19.98 43.64 12.42
C CYS A 225 19.88 44.28 13.82
N GLN A 226 19.39 43.52 14.81
CA GLN A 226 19.35 43.99 16.20
C GLN A 226 20.75 44.23 16.78
N ALA A 227 21.71 43.37 16.47
CA ALA A 227 23.11 43.52 16.87
C ALA A 227 23.76 44.74 16.23
N LEU A 228 23.53 44.95 14.92
CA LEU A 228 24.02 46.11 14.16
C LEU A 228 23.42 47.44 14.70
N LYS A 229 22.12 47.46 15.01
CA LYS A 229 21.47 48.63 15.66
C LYS A 229 22.13 48.96 17.02
N LYS A 230 22.53 47.98 17.79
CA LYS A 230 23.23 48.19 19.09
C LYS A 230 24.65 48.78 18.87
N LEU A 231 25.26 48.53 17.71
CA LEU A 231 26.57 49.05 17.33
C LEU A 231 26.52 50.42 16.63
N ASN A 232 25.33 51.04 16.52
CA ASN A 232 25.11 52.31 15.78
C ASN A 232 25.59 52.26 14.30
N ALA A 233 25.54 51.08 13.71
CA ALA A 233 25.86 50.95 12.28
C ALA A 233 24.62 51.28 11.44
N ASP A 234 24.78 52.27 10.53
CA ASP A 234 23.74 52.63 9.56
C ASP A 234 23.58 51.47 8.55
N TYR A 235 22.39 50.89 8.51
CA TYR A 235 22.04 49.81 7.58
C TYR A 235 20.89 50.24 6.70
N PRO A 236 21.05 50.22 5.33
CA PRO A 236 19.97 50.57 4.43
C PRO A 236 18.86 49.51 4.50
N ASN A 237 17.68 49.95 4.93
CA ASN A 237 16.49 49.10 5.07
C ASN A 237 15.90 48.93 3.63
N GLY A 238 16.28 47.87 2.91
CA GLY A 238 15.66 47.51 1.64
C GLY A 238 14.40 46.71 1.89
N GLU A 239 13.28 47.11 1.28
CA GLU A 239 12.06 46.28 1.29
C GLU A 239 12.27 45.05 0.41
N LEU A 240 11.89 43.86 0.92
CA LEU A 240 11.84 42.65 0.12
C LEU A 240 10.71 42.76 -0.91
N PRO A 241 10.91 42.29 -2.17
CA PRO A 241 9.84 42.28 -3.16
C PRO A 241 8.67 41.44 -2.61
N PRO A 242 7.41 41.91 -2.68
CA PRO A 242 6.25 41.15 -2.26
C PRO A 242 6.09 39.92 -3.15
N LEU A 243 5.77 38.80 -2.57
CA LEU A 243 5.35 37.60 -3.32
C LEU A 243 3.99 37.92 -3.97
N ALA A 244 3.92 37.85 -5.29
CA ALA A 244 2.69 38.08 -6.03
C ALA A 244 1.81 36.82 -5.99
N GLU A 245 0.47 36.99 -5.91
CA GLU A 245 -0.47 35.85 -5.97
C GLU A 245 -0.28 35.01 -7.24
N GLU A 246 0.20 35.61 -8.31
CA GLU A 246 0.49 34.98 -9.61
C GLU A 246 1.62 33.94 -9.52
N ASP A 247 2.54 34.06 -8.55
CA ASP A 247 3.63 33.10 -8.33
C ASP A 247 3.12 31.75 -7.81
N PHE A 248 1.84 31.68 -7.38
CA PHE A 248 1.19 30.46 -6.85
C PHE A 248 0.08 29.91 -7.73
N ASP A 249 -0.18 30.47 -8.90
CA ASP A 249 -1.28 30.06 -9.81
C ASP A 249 -1.10 28.64 -10.38
N CYS A 250 0.09 28.04 -10.29
CA CYS A 250 0.30 26.64 -10.67
C CYS A 250 -0.34 25.62 -9.70
N VAL A 251 -0.95 26.07 -8.60
CA VAL A 251 -1.59 25.21 -7.58
C VAL A 251 -3.12 25.27 -7.64
N ARG A 252 -3.71 26.15 -8.46
CA ARG A 252 -5.16 26.20 -8.64
C ARG A 252 -5.57 25.27 -9.78
N ASP A 253 -6.21 24.14 -9.46
CA ASP A 253 -6.92 23.31 -10.43
C ASP A 253 -7.93 24.15 -11.20
N GLU A 254 -7.80 24.22 -12.50
CA GLU A 254 -8.82 24.82 -13.37
C GLU A 254 -10.15 24.05 -13.18
N PRO A 255 -11.27 24.74 -12.90
CA PRO A 255 -12.58 24.08 -12.89
C PRO A 255 -12.89 23.66 -14.34
N SER A 256 -13.01 22.35 -14.56
CA SER A 256 -13.39 21.76 -15.83
C SER A 256 -14.68 22.43 -16.35
N GLN A 257 -14.56 23.25 -17.37
CA GLN A 257 -15.71 23.71 -18.18
C GLN A 257 -16.30 22.49 -18.89
N ARG A 258 -17.32 21.90 -18.31
CA ARG A 258 -18.27 21.05 -19.03
C ARG A 258 -19.20 22.00 -19.81
N GLN A 259 -18.94 22.13 -21.10
CA GLN A 259 -19.92 22.63 -22.04
C GLN A 259 -20.62 21.45 -22.72
N GLY A 260 -21.97 21.47 -22.66
CA GLY A 260 -22.97 21.03 -23.59
C GLY A 260 -22.99 19.59 -24.11
#